data_30650e0f58e1a1166e9577ee8ae99929
#
_entry.id   30650e0f58e1a1166e9577ee8ae99929
#
_cell.length_a   1.000
_cell.length_b   1.000
_cell.length_c   1.000
_cell.angle_alpha   90.00
_cell.angle_beta   90.00
_cell.angle_gamma   90.00
#
_symmetry.space_group_name_H-M   'P 1'
#
loop_
_entity.id
_entity.type
_entity.pdbx_description
1 polymer ?
#
loop_
_entity_poly.entity_id
_entity_poly.type
_entity_poly.pdbx_seq_one_letter_code
_entity_poly.pdbx_strand_id
1 'polypeptide(L)'
;MLTSKPLTLVLVVQPGRVLLGMKKRGFGAGKWNGFGGKVQPGETIEDAARRELQEESGLTVDALEKVGNIKFEFVGETELLDVHIFRADAYNGDPTESEGTSSTAPYGGX
;
A
#
# COMPACT_ATOMS: atom_id res chain seq x y z
N MET A 1 20.16 18.57 4.26
CA MET A 1 20.23 17.13 4.04
C MET A 1 18.83 16.53 4.08
N LEU A 2 18.53 15.66 3.13
CA LEU A 2 17.22 15.01 3.08
C LEU A 2 17.20 13.75 3.95
N THR A 3 16.12 13.57 4.66
CA THR A 3 15.90 12.36 5.43
C THR A 3 14.99 11.44 4.64
N SER A 4 15.41 10.20 4.44
CA SER A 4 14.63 9.23 3.69
C SER A 4 13.62 8.55 4.62
N LYS A 5 12.36 8.54 4.20
CA LYS A 5 11.29 7.89 4.95
C LYS A 5 10.76 6.72 4.12
N PRO A 6 10.96 5.48 4.56
CA PRO A 6 10.49 4.34 3.77
C PRO A 6 8.99 4.13 3.94
N LEU A 7 8.34 3.89 2.83
CA LEU A 7 6.91 3.60 2.76
C LEU A 7 6.71 2.36 1.90
N THR A 8 5.57 1.74 2.07
CA THR A 8 5.21 0.59 1.25
C THR A 8 3.92 0.84 0.50
N LEU A 9 3.78 0.17 -0.63
CA LEU A 9 2.54 0.17 -1.39
C LEU A 9 2.34 -1.23 -1.93
N VAL A 10 1.18 -1.81 -1.68
CA VAL A 10 0.87 -3.15 -2.15
C VAL A 10 -0.25 -3.06 -3.17
N LEU A 11 -0.03 -3.66 -4.33
CA LEU A 11 -1.03 -3.77 -5.37
C LEU A 11 -1.43 -5.24 -5.48
N VAL A 12 -2.71 -5.51 -5.33
CA VAL A 12 -3.23 -6.86 -5.51
C VAL A 12 -3.82 -6.92 -6.91
N VAL A 13 -3.11 -7.60 -7.80
CA VAL A 13 -3.42 -7.58 -9.23
C VAL A 13 -3.81 -8.98 -9.66
N GLN A 14 -5.03 -9.11 -10.14
CA GLN A 14 -5.55 -10.38 -10.64
C GLN A 14 -5.92 -10.21 -12.10
N PRO A 15 -6.10 -11.30 -12.84
CA PRO A 15 -6.46 -11.13 -14.25
C PRO A 15 -7.73 -10.29 -14.38
N GLY A 16 -7.60 -9.20 -15.12
CA GLY A 16 -8.72 -8.32 -15.39
C GLY A 16 -9.11 -7.37 -14.29
N ARG A 17 -8.41 -7.37 -13.14
CA ARG A 17 -8.82 -6.45 -12.06
C ARG A 17 -7.68 -6.17 -11.08
N VAL A 18 -7.82 -5.04 -10.39
CA VAL A 18 -6.92 -4.64 -9.32
C VAL A 18 -7.78 -4.32 -8.09
N LEU A 19 -7.38 -4.81 -6.94
CA LEU A 19 -8.11 -4.54 -5.72
C LEU A 19 -7.59 -3.23 -5.11
N LEU A 20 -8.50 -2.29 -4.87
CA LEU A 20 -8.14 -0.98 -4.36
C LEU A 20 -8.95 -0.65 -3.11
N GLY A 21 -8.39 0.19 -2.27
CA GLY A 21 -9.08 0.71 -1.10
C GLY A 21 -9.32 2.19 -1.23
N MET A 22 -10.45 2.64 -0.70
CA MET A 22 -10.76 4.07 -0.65
C MET A 22 -10.13 4.63 0.63
N LYS A 23 -9.17 5.50 0.47
CA LYS A 23 -8.44 6.03 1.61
C LYS A 23 -9.28 7.10 2.31
N LYS A 24 -9.34 7.03 3.64
CA LYS A 24 -10.15 7.97 4.41
C LYS A 24 -9.41 9.27 4.70
N ARG A 25 -8.09 9.20 4.91
CA ARG A 25 -7.34 10.39 5.30
C ARG A 25 -5.89 10.25 4.88
N GLY A 26 -5.17 11.36 5.00
CA GLY A 26 -3.78 11.39 4.63
C GLY A 26 -3.60 11.62 3.15
N PHE A 27 -2.39 11.37 2.68
CA PHE A 27 -2.08 11.54 1.27
C PHE A 27 -2.94 10.58 0.44
N GLY A 28 -3.64 11.12 -0.53
CA GLY A 28 -4.51 10.31 -1.37
C GLY A 28 -5.90 10.09 -0.80
N ALA A 29 -6.27 10.79 0.29
CA ALA A 29 -7.59 10.64 0.88
C ALA A 29 -8.68 10.94 -0.14
N GLY A 30 -9.76 10.16 -0.09
CA GLY A 30 -10.87 10.31 -1.01
C GLY A 30 -10.65 9.66 -2.36
N LYS A 31 -9.53 8.98 -2.54
CA LYS A 31 -9.20 8.34 -3.81
C LYS A 31 -8.95 6.86 -3.62
N TRP A 32 -9.14 6.10 -4.67
CA TRP A 32 -8.85 4.67 -4.65
C TRP A 32 -7.35 4.46 -4.80
N ASN A 33 -6.77 3.66 -3.93
CA ASN A 33 -5.33 3.43 -3.86
C ASN A 33 -5.03 1.97 -3.59
N GLY A 34 -3.78 1.59 -3.83
CA GLY A 34 -3.25 0.37 -3.27
C GLY A 34 -3.09 0.53 -1.76
N PHE A 35 -2.66 -0.52 -1.10
CA PHE A 35 -2.56 -0.54 0.36
C PHE A 35 -1.12 -0.32 0.79
N GLY A 36 -0.92 0.50 1.81
CA GLY A 36 0.43 0.73 2.27
C GLY A 36 0.53 1.78 3.34
N GLY A 37 1.75 2.04 3.75
CA GLY A 37 2.02 3.03 4.77
C GLY A 37 3.47 3.01 5.18
N LYS A 38 3.73 3.55 6.36
CA LYS A 38 5.08 3.75 6.85
C LYS A 38 5.66 2.45 7.41
N VAL A 39 6.96 2.28 7.22
CA VAL A 39 7.71 1.18 7.81
C VAL A 39 8.06 1.57 9.24
N GLN A 40 7.74 0.72 10.20
CA GLN A 40 7.99 1.01 11.60
C GLN A 40 9.37 0.54 12.01
N PRO A 41 9.93 1.14 13.09
CA PRO A 41 11.26 0.71 13.54
C PRO A 41 11.28 -0.79 13.84
N GLY A 42 12.34 -1.45 13.38
CA GLY A 42 12.49 -2.88 13.61
C GLY A 42 11.80 -3.78 12.61
N GLU A 43 10.99 -3.20 11.72
CA GLU A 43 10.28 -3.95 10.70
C GLU A 43 11.12 -4.04 9.43
N THR A 44 11.06 -5.18 8.74
CA THR A 44 11.55 -5.20 7.37
C THR A 44 10.54 -4.52 6.46
N ILE A 45 10.99 -4.14 5.28
CA ILE A 45 10.11 -3.49 4.30
C ILE A 45 8.96 -4.42 3.94
N GLU A 46 9.26 -5.69 3.71
CA GLU A 46 8.21 -6.64 3.33
C GLU A 46 7.22 -6.89 4.48
N ASP A 47 7.71 -6.97 5.72
CA ASP A 47 6.83 -7.15 6.86
C ASP A 47 5.90 -5.95 7.02
N ALA A 48 6.42 -4.75 6.78
CA ALA A 48 5.59 -3.55 6.83
C ALA A 48 4.51 -3.60 5.77
N ALA A 49 4.86 -4.06 4.56
CA ALA A 49 3.87 -4.17 3.49
C ALA A 49 2.74 -5.12 3.88
N ARG A 50 3.10 -6.28 4.44
CA ARG A 50 2.10 -7.26 4.87
C ARG A 50 1.21 -6.71 5.99
N ARG A 51 1.83 -6.03 6.95
CA ARG A 51 1.08 -5.46 8.08
C ARG A 51 0.10 -4.40 7.61
N GLU A 52 0.54 -3.50 6.74
CA GLU A 52 -0.33 -2.45 6.26
C GLU A 52 -1.49 -3.01 5.44
N LEU A 53 -1.22 -4.03 4.62
CA LEU A 53 -2.29 -4.65 3.85
C LEU A 53 -3.34 -5.22 4.79
N GLN A 54 -2.91 -5.93 5.83
CA GLN A 54 -3.86 -6.52 6.77
C GLN A 54 -4.63 -5.45 7.54
N GLU A 55 -3.94 -4.42 8.00
CA GLU A 55 -4.60 -3.36 8.77
C GLU A 55 -5.63 -2.61 7.94
N GLU A 56 -5.33 -2.38 6.68
CA GLU A 56 -6.19 -1.55 5.85
C GLU A 56 -7.30 -2.33 5.15
N SER A 57 -7.09 -3.61 4.86
CA SER A 57 -8.07 -4.37 4.09
C SER A 57 -8.56 -5.63 4.78
N GLY A 58 -7.85 -6.10 5.81
CA GLY A 58 -8.16 -7.39 6.42
C GLY A 58 -7.60 -8.58 5.67
N LEU A 59 -6.84 -8.34 4.62
CA LEU A 59 -6.36 -9.41 3.77
C LEU A 59 -4.93 -9.81 4.13
N THR A 60 -4.61 -11.08 3.87
CA THR A 60 -3.24 -11.56 3.94
C THR A 60 -2.88 -12.18 2.60
N VAL A 61 -1.58 -12.23 2.34
CA VAL A 61 -1.07 -12.82 1.10
C VAL A 61 0.07 -13.77 1.43
N ASP A 62 0.21 -14.80 0.61
CA ASP A 62 1.28 -15.76 0.80
C ASP A 62 2.59 -15.24 0.23
N ALA A 63 2.52 -14.59 -0.91
CA ALA A 63 3.72 -14.12 -1.59
C ALA A 63 3.57 -12.68 -2.04
N LEU A 64 4.62 -11.92 -1.85
CA LEU A 64 4.73 -10.55 -2.34
C LEU A 64 5.95 -10.46 -3.24
N GLU A 65 5.77 -9.81 -4.37
CA GLU A 65 6.87 -9.58 -5.30
C GLU A 65 7.17 -8.09 -5.34
N LYS A 66 8.42 -7.72 -5.08
CA LYS A 66 8.79 -6.31 -5.19
C LYS A 66 8.93 -5.96 -6.65
N VAL A 67 8.16 -4.98 -7.11
CA VAL A 67 8.12 -4.64 -8.54
C VAL A 67 8.63 -3.23 -8.81
N GLY A 68 8.85 -2.43 -7.79
CA GLY A 68 9.33 -1.09 -8.05
C GLY A 68 9.71 -0.33 -6.81
N ASN A 69 10.29 0.83 -7.04
CA ASN A 69 10.70 1.72 -5.96
C ASN A 69 10.67 3.14 -6.53
N ILE A 70 9.86 3.99 -5.92
CA ILE A 70 9.71 5.37 -6.37
C ILE A 70 10.07 6.29 -5.23
N LYS A 71 10.85 7.30 -5.54
CA LYS A 71 11.23 8.31 -4.53
C LYS A 71 10.57 9.63 -4.87
N PHE A 72 9.92 10.20 -3.87
CA PHE A 72 9.26 11.51 -4.01
C PHE A 72 10.01 12.54 -3.20
N GLU A 73 10.43 13.59 -3.86
CA GLU A 73 11.08 14.73 -3.22
C GLU A 73 10.20 15.95 -3.43
N PHE A 74 9.79 16.58 -2.34
CA PHE A 74 8.92 17.76 -2.42
C PHE A 74 9.74 19.00 -2.17
N VAL A 75 9.56 20.00 -3.02
CA VAL A 75 10.30 21.25 -2.90
C VAL A 75 9.97 21.91 -1.54
N GLY A 76 11.01 22.28 -0.82
CA GLY A 76 10.84 22.90 0.48
C GLY A 76 10.75 21.96 1.65
N GLU A 77 10.71 20.67 1.38
CA GLU A 77 10.64 19.66 2.44
C GLU A 77 12.01 19.05 2.68
N THR A 78 12.20 18.56 3.90
CA THR A 78 13.45 17.90 4.25
C THR A 78 13.33 16.38 4.21
N GLU A 79 12.16 15.86 3.88
CA GLU A 79 11.94 14.42 3.80
C GLU A 79 11.81 13.98 2.36
N LEU A 80 12.43 12.84 2.08
CA LEU A 80 12.29 12.14 0.81
C LEU A 80 11.43 10.90 1.08
N LEU A 81 10.33 10.74 0.36
CA LEU A 81 9.50 9.55 0.52
C LEU A 81 10.03 8.46 -0.40
N ASP A 82 10.40 7.35 0.20
CA ASP A 82 11.01 6.23 -0.51
C ASP A 82 9.99 5.10 -0.52
N VAL A 83 9.20 5.01 -1.60
CA VAL A 83 8.07 4.09 -1.68
C VAL A 83 8.50 2.79 -2.34
N HIS A 84 8.36 1.70 -1.61
CA HIS A 84 8.66 0.36 -2.10
C HIS A 84 7.35 -0.30 -2.53
N ILE A 85 7.28 -0.71 -3.79
CA ILE A 85 6.04 -1.18 -4.40
C ILE A 85 6.09 -2.69 -4.55
N PHE A 86 5.05 -3.35 -4.05
CA PHE A 86 4.94 -4.81 -4.09
C PHE A 86 3.67 -5.20 -4.82
N ARG A 87 3.71 -6.38 -5.41
CA ARG A 87 2.56 -6.94 -6.10
C ARG A 87 2.24 -8.32 -5.54
N ALA A 88 0.95 -8.58 -5.37
CA ALA A 88 0.44 -9.91 -5.05
C ALA A 88 -0.64 -10.25 -6.05
N ASP A 89 -0.72 -11.52 -6.46
CA ASP A 89 -1.75 -11.92 -7.42
C ASP A 89 -2.83 -12.78 -6.79
N ALA A 90 -2.73 -13.05 -5.49
CA ALA A 90 -3.75 -13.80 -4.78
C ALA A 90 -3.75 -13.35 -3.32
N TYR A 91 -4.89 -13.46 -2.69
CA TYR A 91 -5.02 -13.06 -1.30
C TYR A 91 -5.93 -14.03 -0.55
N ASN A 92 -5.84 -13.97 0.79
CA ASN A 92 -6.67 -14.75 1.68
C ASN A 92 -7.54 -13.81 2.50
N GLY A 93 -8.79 -14.23 2.73
CA GLY A 93 -9.71 -13.47 3.55
C GLY A 93 -10.66 -12.65 2.70
N ASP A 94 -11.53 -11.90 3.38
CA ASP A 94 -12.49 -11.02 2.73
C ASP A 94 -12.12 -9.58 3.03
N PRO A 95 -12.17 -8.69 2.04
CA PRO A 95 -11.86 -7.29 2.29
C PRO A 95 -12.79 -6.68 3.32
N THR A 96 -12.22 -5.91 4.25
CA THR A 96 -12.99 -5.26 5.28
C THR A 96 -12.62 -3.79 5.36
N GLU A 97 -13.54 -3.00 5.91
CA GLU A 97 -13.29 -1.60 6.17
C GLU A 97 -12.38 -1.47 7.38
N SER A 98 -11.52 -0.47 7.35
CA SER A 98 -10.63 -0.20 8.46
C SER A 98 -10.71 1.29 8.81
N GLU A 99 -9.96 1.66 9.85
CA GLU A 99 -9.92 3.05 10.27
C GLU A 99 -9.39 3.98 9.18
N GLY A 100 -8.44 3.48 8.39
CA GLY A 100 -7.84 4.28 7.32
C GLY A 100 -8.42 4.02 5.94
N THR A 101 -9.27 3.00 5.81
CA THR A 101 -9.80 2.60 4.51
C THR A 101 -11.30 2.38 4.63
N SER A 102 -12.07 3.20 3.93
CA SER A 102 -13.53 3.13 4.06
C SER A 102 -14.14 1.99 3.27
N SER A 103 -13.54 1.59 2.17
CA SER A 103 -14.06 0.47 1.41
C SER A 103 -12.97 -0.12 0.54
N THR A 104 -13.17 -1.34 0.14
CA THR A 104 -12.23 -2.05 -0.74
C THR A 104 -13.05 -2.67 -1.86
N ALA A 105 -12.60 -2.48 -3.07
CA ALA A 105 -13.35 -2.98 -4.22
C ALA A 105 -12.40 -3.39 -5.33
N PRO A 106 -12.78 -4.39 -6.12
CA PRO A 106 -12.00 -4.70 -7.30
C PRO A 106 -12.26 -3.65 -8.38
N TYR A 107 -11.20 -3.23 -9.03
CA TYR A 107 -11.27 -2.32 -10.17
C TYR A 107 -10.87 -3.10 -11.41
N GLY A 108 -11.77 -3.18 -12.38
CA GLY A 108 -11.50 -3.94 -13.59
C GLY A 108 -11.77 -3.12 -14.83
N GLY A 109 -10.87 -3.29 -15.79
CA GLY A 109 -11.12 -2.76 -17.12
C GLY A 109 -11.89 -3.77 -17.93
N UNK A 110 -12.62 -3.23 -18.53
CA UNK A 110 -13.14 -4.12 -19.28
C UNK A 110 -13.37 -4.43 -19.69
#